data_75de0e2564981cac19c8d15a35464932
#
_entry.id   75de0e2564981cac19c8d15a35464932
#
_cell.length_a   1.000
_cell.length_b   1.000
_cell.length_c   1.000
_cell.angle_alpha   90.00
_cell.angle_beta   90.00
_cell.angle_gamma   90.00
#
_symmetry.space_group_name_H-M   'P 1'
#
loop_
_entity.id
_entity.type
_entity.pdbx_description
1 polymer ?
#
loop_
_entity_poly.entity_id
_entity_poly.type
_entity_poly.pdbx_seq_one_letter_code
_entity_poly.pdbx_strand_id
1 'polypeptide(L)'
;METLLDLLPRVERLGSREALRFWNGYRTWRWSYADLDAGIRRFVAFLDRKGVASGDRLVLWSENRPEWVAIFWACLARGVQVVPLDHQSSADFVSRIVDQTGARLLVHGGAASPVSGAECFAIESLNGLTIGPRFRPTPVSGSDVVQIMYTSGTTAEPKGVIHLHRNICTNLDPILEEIDRYKK
;
A
#
# COMPACT_ATOMS: atom_id res chain seq x y z
N MET A 1 -10.57 -13.81 10.59
CA MET A 1 -10.54 -12.54 9.84
C MET A 1 -10.86 -12.81 8.38
N GLU A 2 -11.82 -12.15 7.77
CA GLU A 2 -12.21 -12.40 6.38
C GLU A 2 -11.38 -11.59 5.40
N THR A 3 -11.16 -10.33 5.72
CA THR A 3 -10.36 -9.41 4.91
C THR A 3 -9.37 -8.62 5.77
N LEU A 4 -8.32 -8.07 5.15
CA LEU A 4 -7.38 -7.18 5.85
C LEU A 4 -8.06 -5.92 6.38
N LEU A 5 -9.20 -5.51 5.81
CA LEU A 5 -9.94 -4.33 6.25
C LEU A 5 -10.47 -4.47 7.68
N ASP A 6 -10.62 -5.68 8.20
CA ASP A 6 -11.02 -5.95 9.59
C ASP A 6 -10.00 -5.38 10.61
N LEU A 7 -8.78 -5.06 10.16
CA LEU A 7 -7.75 -4.42 10.97
C LEU A 7 -7.83 -2.89 11.02
N LEU A 8 -8.49 -2.23 10.05
CA LEU A 8 -8.58 -0.77 10.00
C LEU A 8 -9.14 -0.12 11.28
N PRO A 9 -10.21 -0.66 11.93
CA PRO A 9 -10.70 -0.09 13.17
C PRO A 9 -9.67 -0.10 14.32
N ARG A 10 -8.66 -0.99 14.27
CA ARG A 10 -7.57 -1.01 15.25
C ARG A 10 -6.65 0.21 15.08
N VAL A 11 -6.42 0.65 13.84
CA VAL A 11 -5.60 1.84 13.54
C VAL A 11 -6.21 3.07 14.22
N GLU A 12 -7.49 3.30 14.05
CA GLU A 12 -8.17 4.43 14.69
C GLU A 12 -8.11 4.38 16.23
N ARG A 13 -8.35 3.19 16.79
CA ARG A 13 -8.45 2.97 18.24
C ARG A 13 -7.12 3.15 18.98
N LEU A 14 -5.99 2.87 18.34
CA LEU A 14 -4.67 2.93 18.95
C LEU A 14 -4.10 4.37 19.00
N GLY A 15 -4.63 5.30 18.24
CA GLY A 15 -4.44 6.75 18.38
C GLY A 15 -2.97 7.18 18.43
N SER A 16 -2.55 7.74 19.56
CA SER A 16 -1.20 8.30 19.75
C SER A 16 -0.10 7.27 19.99
N ARG A 17 -0.41 5.97 20.05
CA ARG A 17 0.62 4.94 20.20
C ARG A 17 1.53 4.88 18.97
N GLU A 18 2.81 4.57 19.18
CA GLU A 18 3.77 4.38 18.08
C GLU A 18 3.30 3.20 17.19
N ALA A 19 3.13 3.47 15.89
CA ALA A 19 2.74 2.49 14.88
C ALA A 19 3.95 2.04 14.05
N LEU A 20 4.76 3.01 13.61
CA LEU A 20 5.86 2.77 12.68
C LEU A 20 7.09 3.54 13.11
N ARG A 21 8.25 2.91 12.93
CA ARG A 21 9.55 3.54 13.10
C ARG A 21 10.38 3.30 11.85
N PHE A 22 10.86 4.39 11.26
CA PHE A 22 11.67 4.35 10.05
C PHE A 22 13.00 5.05 10.29
N TRP A 23 14.09 4.40 9.90
CA TRP A 23 15.45 4.93 9.96
C TRP A 23 16.08 4.91 8.57
N ASN A 24 16.59 6.06 8.12
CA ASN A 24 17.18 6.20 6.79
C ASN A 24 18.72 6.28 6.79
N GLY A 25 19.36 5.82 7.86
CA GLY A 25 20.81 5.91 8.02
C GLY A 25 21.29 7.13 8.83
N TYR A 26 20.50 8.21 8.86
CA TYR A 26 20.85 9.46 9.55
C TYR A 26 19.85 9.89 10.60
N ARG A 27 18.57 9.65 10.35
CA ARG A 27 17.48 10.12 11.20
C ARG A 27 16.42 9.04 11.38
N THR A 28 15.83 8.99 12.58
CA THR A 28 14.66 8.15 12.89
C THR A 28 13.39 8.99 12.81
N TRP A 29 12.43 8.55 12.01
CA TRP A 29 11.06 9.06 12.03
C TRP A 29 10.17 8.07 12.78
N ARG A 30 9.22 8.62 13.51
CA ARG A 30 8.21 7.84 14.22
C ARG A 30 6.85 8.32 13.78
N TRP A 31 6.00 7.39 13.44
CA TRP A 31 4.60 7.63 13.18
C TRP A 31 3.75 6.95 14.25
N SER A 32 2.79 7.68 14.80
CA SER A 32 1.72 7.12 15.61
C SER A 32 0.66 6.47 14.71
N TYR A 33 -0.25 5.72 15.31
CA TYR A 33 -1.42 5.24 14.59
C TYR A 33 -2.30 6.39 14.08
N ALA A 34 -2.33 7.54 14.78
CA ALA A 34 -3.02 8.74 14.31
C ALA A 34 -2.36 9.33 13.05
N ASP A 35 -1.03 9.32 12.96
CA ASP A 35 -0.31 9.74 11.74
C ASP A 35 -0.58 8.79 10.58
N LEU A 36 -0.63 7.48 10.87
CA LEU A 36 -0.98 6.46 9.88
C LEU A 36 -2.41 6.65 9.37
N ASP A 37 -3.40 6.84 10.27
CA ASP A 37 -4.78 7.16 9.88
C ASP A 37 -4.85 8.40 9.01
N ALA A 38 -4.15 9.47 9.40
CA ALA A 38 -4.10 10.70 8.61
C ALA A 38 -3.51 10.46 7.21
N GLY A 39 -2.43 9.68 7.11
CA GLY A 39 -1.83 9.29 5.83
C GLY A 39 -2.79 8.48 4.95
N ILE A 40 -3.47 7.49 5.52
CA ILE A 40 -4.49 6.69 4.83
C ILE A 40 -5.59 7.62 4.29
N ARG A 41 -6.13 8.51 5.11
CA ARG A 41 -7.23 9.42 4.72
C ARG A 41 -6.81 10.42 3.64
N ARG A 42 -5.56 10.89 3.68
CA ARG A 42 -5.00 11.74 2.62
C ARG A 42 -5.01 11.01 1.28
N PHE A 43 -4.50 9.78 1.26
CA PHE A 43 -4.38 9.05 0.01
C PHE A 43 -5.72 8.51 -0.49
N VAL A 44 -6.62 8.10 0.41
CA VAL A 44 -8.02 7.77 0.05
C VAL A 44 -8.68 8.94 -0.68
N ALA A 45 -8.61 10.16 -0.11
CA ALA A 45 -9.17 11.35 -0.76
C ALA A 45 -8.48 11.69 -2.09
N PHE A 46 -7.19 11.37 -2.22
CA PHE A 46 -6.47 11.52 -3.48
C PHE A 46 -6.98 10.52 -4.53
N LEU A 47 -7.11 9.23 -4.19
CA LEU A 47 -7.67 8.21 -5.08
C LEU A 47 -9.07 8.57 -5.55
N ASP A 48 -9.93 9.03 -4.63
CA ASP A 48 -11.30 9.45 -4.94
C ASP A 48 -11.31 10.61 -5.95
N ARG A 49 -10.46 11.64 -5.76
CA ARG A 49 -10.35 12.78 -6.70
C ARG A 49 -9.80 12.37 -8.07
N LYS A 50 -8.93 11.36 -8.11
CA LYS A 50 -8.36 10.83 -9.37
C LYS A 50 -9.29 9.84 -10.07
N GLY A 51 -10.44 9.52 -9.46
CA GLY A 51 -11.38 8.55 -9.97
C GLY A 51 -10.79 7.14 -10.07
N VAL A 52 -9.83 6.80 -9.20
CA VAL A 52 -9.28 5.45 -9.10
C VAL A 52 -10.32 4.57 -8.40
N ALA A 53 -10.75 3.52 -9.09
CA ALA A 53 -11.85 2.66 -8.66
C ALA A 53 -11.38 1.30 -8.11
N SER A 54 -12.30 0.59 -7.48
CA SER A 54 -12.08 -0.81 -7.07
C SER A 54 -11.74 -1.67 -8.29
N GLY A 55 -10.70 -2.51 -8.17
CA GLY A 55 -10.17 -3.32 -9.26
C GLY A 55 -9.09 -2.64 -10.09
N ASP A 56 -8.95 -1.31 -10.03
CA ASP A 56 -7.80 -0.62 -10.64
C ASP A 56 -6.49 -1.07 -9.99
N ARG A 57 -5.39 -0.93 -10.72
CA ARG A 57 -4.05 -1.29 -10.25
C ARG A 57 -3.20 -0.04 -10.02
N LEU A 58 -2.41 -0.11 -8.94
CA LEU A 58 -1.45 0.92 -8.56
C LEU A 58 -0.09 0.26 -8.40
N VAL A 59 0.91 0.71 -9.15
CA VAL A 59 2.30 0.33 -8.94
C VAL A 59 2.87 1.17 -7.80
N LEU A 60 3.45 0.51 -6.78
CA LEU A 60 4.07 1.15 -5.62
C LEU A 60 5.56 0.85 -5.63
N TRP A 61 6.32 1.75 -6.24
CA TRP A 61 7.78 1.64 -6.46
C TRP A 61 8.54 2.57 -5.53
N SER A 62 8.86 2.10 -4.34
CA SER A 62 9.52 2.89 -3.31
C SER A 62 10.17 2.00 -2.26
N GLU A 63 11.11 2.57 -1.52
CA GLU A 63 11.62 1.96 -0.30
C GLU A 63 10.51 1.78 0.75
N ASN A 64 10.74 0.87 1.71
CA ASN A 64 9.84 0.66 2.83
C ASN A 64 9.91 1.86 3.78
N ARG A 65 8.85 2.66 3.81
CA ARG A 65 8.73 3.88 4.62
C ARG A 65 7.29 4.04 5.13
N PRO A 66 7.04 4.89 6.13
CA PRO A 66 5.69 5.02 6.70
C PRO A 66 4.61 5.40 5.67
N GLU A 67 4.95 6.26 4.70
CA GLU A 67 4.04 6.65 3.62
C GLU A 67 3.65 5.47 2.73
N TRP A 68 4.59 4.53 2.50
CA TRP A 68 4.32 3.30 1.76
C TRP A 68 3.19 2.50 2.43
N VAL A 69 3.28 2.36 3.75
CA VAL A 69 2.27 1.63 4.54
C VAL A 69 0.91 2.33 4.48
N ALA A 70 0.88 3.67 4.60
CA ALA A 70 -0.35 4.44 4.51
C ALA A 70 -1.02 4.33 3.13
N ILE A 71 -0.23 4.39 2.05
CA ILE A 71 -0.71 4.25 0.67
C ILE A 71 -1.24 2.83 0.43
N PHE A 72 -0.53 1.80 0.90
CA PHE A 72 -0.99 0.41 0.81
C PHE A 72 -2.38 0.24 1.46
N TRP A 73 -2.55 0.71 2.69
CA TRP A 73 -3.84 0.65 3.39
C TRP A 73 -4.94 1.46 2.72
N ALA A 74 -4.61 2.62 2.16
CA ALA A 74 -5.57 3.43 1.41
C ALA A 74 -6.04 2.71 0.13
N CYS A 75 -5.14 2.03 -0.57
CA CYS A 75 -5.48 1.19 -1.72
C CYS A 75 -6.42 0.06 -1.31
N LEU A 76 -6.11 -0.68 -0.24
CA LEU A 76 -6.99 -1.73 0.27
C LEU A 76 -8.38 -1.19 0.63
N ALA A 77 -8.42 -0.01 1.28
CA ALA A 77 -9.68 0.63 1.66
C ALA A 77 -10.55 1.02 0.46
N ARG A 78 -9.99 1.12 -0.73
CA ARG A 78 -10.70 1.40 -2.00
C ARG A 78 -10.79 0.20 -2.94
N GLY A 79 -10.33 -0.99 -2.52
CA GLY A 79 -10.31 -2.20 -3.36
C GLY A 79 -9.34 -2.08 -4.54
N VAL A 80 -8.33 -1.21 -4.44
CA VAL A 80 -7.29 -1.02 -5.45
C VAL A 80 -6.21 -2.08 -5.24
N GLN A 81 -5.84 -2.76 -6.34
CA GLN A 81 -4.83 -3.82 -6.32
C GLN A 81 -3.44 -3.19 -6.33
N VAL A 82 -2.63 -3.49 -5.32
CA VAL A 82 -1.27 -2.96 -5.24
C VAL A 82 -0.28 -3.85 -5.97
N VAL A 83 0.61 -3.24 -6.76
CA VAL A 83 1.74 -3.89 -7.40
C VAL A 83 3.02 -3.34 -6.78
N PRO A 84 3.49 -3.93 -5.66
CA PRO A 84 4.68 -3.44 -4.99
C PRO A 84 5.93 -3.85 -5.76
N LEU A 85 6.84 -2.88 -5.96
CA LEU A 85 8.13 -3.09 -6.61
C LEU A 85 9.26 -2.61 -5.71
N ASP A 86 10.38 -3.33 -5.75
CA ASP A 86 11.61 -2.92 -5.07
C ASP A 86 12.08 -1.56 -5.60
N HIS A 87 12.47 -0.66 -4.71
CA HIS A 87 13.00 0.67 -5.06
C HIS A 87 14.25 0.61 -5.94
N GLN A 88 14.99 -0.51 -5.91
CA GLN A 88 16.17 -0.76 -6.76
C GLN A 88 15.81 -1.28 -8.16
N SER A 89 14.53 -1.52 -8.44
CA SER A 89 14.10 -1.94 -9.78
C SER A 89 14.45 -0.87 -10.82
N SER A 90 14.88 -1.31 -12.00
CA SER A 90 15.16 -0.38 -13.10
C SER A 90 13.88 0.25 -13.65
N ALA A 91 13.97 1.48 -14.16
CA ALA A 91 12.85 2.17 -14.77
C ALA A 91 12.24 1.38 -15.95
N ASP A 92 13.07 0.68 -16.73
CA ASP A 92 12.60 -0.19 -17.83
C ASP A 92 11.78 -1.37 -17.31
N PHE A 93 12.16 -1.96 -16.17
CA PHE A 93 11.40 -3.03 -15.54
C PHE A 93 10.06 -2.48 -15.03
N VAL A 94 10.09 -1.33 -14.35
CA VAL A 94 8.87 -0.67 -13.84
C VAL A 94 7.92 -0.32 -14.98
N SER A 95 8.43 0.23 -16.10
CA SER A 95 7.63 0.55 -17.29
C SER A 95 6.92 -0.70 -17.83
N ARG A 96 7.65 -1.81 -17.97
CA ARG A 96 7.05 -3.08 -18.41
C ARG A 96 5.96 -3.59 -17.48
N ILE A 97 6.14 -3.42 -16.15
CA ILE A 97 5.11 -3.81 -15.18
C ILE A 97 3.90 -2.90 -15.25
N VAL A 98 4.08 -1.58 -15.42
CA VAL A 98 2.99 -0.63 -15.64
C VAL A 98 2.17 -1.04 -16.86
N ASP A 99 2.83 -1.32 -18.00
CA ASP A 99 2.17 -1.72 -19.23
C ASP A 99 1.46 -3.07 -19.08
N GLN A 100 2.15 -4.09 -18.52
CA GLN A 100 1.60 -5.43 -18.33
C GLN A 100 0.39 -5.46 -17.39
N THR A 101 0.41 -4.63 -16.35
CA THR A 101 -0.68 -4.57 -15.39
C THR A 101 -1.78 -3.61 -15.78
N GLY A 102 -1.54 -2.69 -16.72
CA GLY A 102 -2.42 -1.58 -17.03
C GLY A 102 -2.63 -0.69 -15.79
N ALA A 103 -1.58 -0.50 -15.00
CA ALA A 103 -1.68 0.29 -13.77
C ALA A 103 -2.07 1.73 -14.08
N ARG A 104 -3.07 2.23 -13.39
CA ARG A 104 -3.58 3.58 -13.57
C ARG A 104 -2.72 4.64 -12.89
N LEU A 105 -2.06 4.25 -11.81
CA LEU A 105 -1.23 5.12 -11.00
C LEU A 105 0.10 4.46 -10.68
N LEU A 106 1.18 5.22 -10.79
CA LEU A 106 2.51 4.87 -10.32
C LEU A 106 2.89 5.77 -9.15
N VAL A 107 3.01 5.20 -7.96
CA VAL A 107 3.61 5.87 -6.81
C VAL A 107 5.09 5.52 -6.76
N HIS A 108 5.96 6.53 -6.72
CA HIS A 108 7.40 6.33 -6.71
C HIS A 108 8.07 7.12 -5.59
N GLY A 109 9.21 6.63 -5.11
CA GLY A 109 10.11 7.34 -4.19
C GLY A 109 11.30 7.94 -4.92
N GLY A 110 11.94 8.97 -4.32
CA GLY A 110 13.16 9.58 -4.85
C GLY A 110 12.94 10.45 -6.10
N ALA A 111 14.05 10.80 -6.76
CA ALA A 111 14.00 11.54 -8.02
C ALA A 111 13.33 10.68 -9.09
N ALA A 112 12.16 11.10 -9.54
CA ALA A 112 11.36 10.38 -10.51
C ALA A 112 12.16 10.09 -11.78
N SER A 113 12.27 8.81 -12.13
CA SER A 113 12.49 8.44 -13.53
C SER A 113 11.17 8.55 -14.26
N PRO A 114 11.11 9.23 -15.41
CA PRO A 114 9.88 9.30 -16.18
C PRO A 114 9.52 7.88 -16.66
N VAL A 115 8.42 7.36 -16.17
CA VAL A 115 7.81 6.12 -16.64
C VAL A 115 6.51 6.52 -17.34
N SER A 116 6.37 6.17 -18.60
CA SER A 116 5.16 6.40 -19.38
C SER A 116 4.08 5.36 -19.04
N GLY A 117 2.83 5.67 -19.36
CA GLY A 117 1.71 4.70 -19.27
C GLY A 117 0.85 4.81 -18.00
N ALA A 118 1.30 5.48 -16.94
CA ALA A 118 0.51 5.72 -15.73
C ALA A 118 0.69 7.16 -15.23
N GLU A 119 -0.31 7.66 -14.50
CA GLU A 119 -0.15 8.91 -13.76
C GLU A 119 0.86 8.72 -12.61
N CYS A 120 1.82 9.63 -12.45
CA CYS A 120 2.86 9.53 -11.44
C CYS A 120 2.54 10.33 -10.18
N PHE A 121 2.86 9.77 -9.02
CA PHE A 121 2.74 10.43 -7.72
C PHE A 121 4.02 10.20 -6.90
N ALA A 122 4.68 11.28 -6.49
CA ALA A 122 5.84 11.19 -5.60
C ALA A 122 5.37 10.87 -4.17
N ILE A 123 5.88 9.79 -3.58
CA ILE A 123 5.47 9.31 -2.25
C ILE A 123 5.68 10.36 -1.16
N GLU A 124 6.72 11.19 -1.30
CA GLU A 124 7.05 12.31 -0.40
C GLU A 124 5.94 13.37 -0.34
N SER A 125 5.14 13.46 -1.40
CA SER A 125 4.04 14.43 -1.50
C SER A 125 2.82 14.04 -0.65
N LEU A 126 2.78 12.83 -0.08
CA LEU A 126 1.65 12.36 0.73
C LEU A 126 1.32 13.32 1.87
N ASN A 127 2.35 13.78 2.59
CA ASN A 127 2.16 14.65 3.76
C ASN A 127 1.69 16.06 3.40
N GLY A 128 1.86 16.49 2.14
CA GLY A 128 1.33 17.75 1.60
C GLY A 128 -0.14 17.70 1.17
N LEU A 129 -0.74 16.50 1.08
CA LEU A 129 -2.14 16.38 0.74
C LEU A 129 -3.04 16.78 1.92
N THR A 130 -4.19 17.35 1.60
CA THR A 130 -5.25 17.62 2.60
C THR A 130 -5.77 16.31 3.18
N ILE A 131 -5.91 16.25 4.50
CA ILE A 131 -6.53 15.10 5.17
C ILE A 131 -7.99 15.01 4.75
N GLY A 132 -8.38 13.88 4.16
CA GLY A 132 -9.75 13.61 3.79
C GLY A 132 -10.67 13.40 4.99
N PRO A 133 -12.00 13.42 4.77
CA PRO A 133 -12.96 13.07 5.81
C PRO A 133 -12.79 11.61 6.25
N ARG A 134 -13.48 11.23 7.33
CA ARG A 134 -13.64 9.79 7.62
C ARG A 134 -14.38 9.12 6.48
N PHE A 135 -13.99 7.91 6.16
CA PHE A 135 -14.54 7.16 5.04
C PHE A 135 -15.04 5.78 5.48
N ARG A 136 -15.90 5.21 4.67
CA ARG A 136 -16.22 3.78 4.76
C ARG A 136 -15.38 3.07 3.71
N PRO A 137 -14.70 1.96 4.06
CA PRO A 137 -14.02 1.13 3.07
C PRO A 137 -14.99 0.64 2.00
N THR A 138 -14.51 0.52 0.78
CA THR A 138 -15.22 -0.19 -0.28
C THR A 138 -15.39 -1.65 0.13
N PRO A 139 -16.59 -2.23 0.02
CA PRO A 139 -16.79 -3.63 0.32
C PRO A 139 -15.88 -4.52 -0.56
N VAL A 140 -15.15 -5.42 0.08
CA VAL A 140 -14.31 -6.43 -0.56
C VAL A 140 -14.54 -7.78 0.12
N SER A 141 -14.23 -8.86 -0.58
CA SER A 141 -14.33 -10.23 -0.08
C SER A 141 -12.94 -10.86 0.10
N GLY A 142 -12.90 -11.98 0.78
CA GLY A 142 -11.66 -12.76 0.93
C GLY A 142 -11.06 -13.24 -0.40
N SER A 143 -11.84 -13.28 -1.49
CA SER A 143 -11.39 -13.65 -2.84
C SER A 143 -10.85 -12.49 -3.67
N ASP A 144 -10.98 -11.24 -3.17
CA ASP A 144 -10.47 -10.09 -3.91
C ASP A 144 -8.95 -9.97 -3.79
N VAL A 145 -8.36 -9.41 -4.85
CA VAL A 145 -6.90 -9.26 -4.97
C VAL A 145 -6.42 -8.11 -4.11
N VAL A 146 -5.48 -8.40 -3.21
CA VAL A 146 -4.75 -7.40 -2.42
C VAL A 146 -3.59 -6.84 -3.19
N GLN A 147 -2.74 -7.75 -3.70
CA GLN A 147 -1.51 -7.34 -4.37
C GLN A 147 -1.07 -8.36 -5.41
N ILE A 148 -0.25 -7.89 -6.36
CA ILE A 148 0.40 -8.70 -7.37
C ILE A 148 1.90 -8.54 -7.20
N MET A 149 2.58 -9.57 -6.69
CA MET A 149 4.02 -9.58 -6.44
C MET A 149 4.76 -10.06 -7.67
N TYR A 150 5.65 -9.23 -8.22
CA TYR A 150 6.52 -9.65 -9.32
C TYR A 150 7.84 -10.16 -8.80
N THR A 151 8.23 -11.33 -9.28
CA THR A 151 9.55 -11.88 -9.00
C THR A 151 10.50 -11.54 -10.14
N SER A 152 11.74 -11.18 -9.82
CA SER A 152 12.83 -11.03 -10.78
C SER A 152 13.25 -12.41 -11.30
N GLY A 153 12.39 -13.04 -12.11
CA GLY A 153 12.72 -14.32 -12.74
C GLY A 153 13.86 -14.13 -13.75
N THR A 154 14.73 -15.13 -13.86
CA THR A 154 15.79 -15.20 -14.89
C THR A 154 15.24 -15.37 -16.31
N THR A 155 13.92 -15.43 -16.48
CA THR A 155 13.21 -15.56 -17.76
C THR A 155 12.82 -14.19 -18.32
N ALA A 156 12.73 -14.08 -19.64
CA ALA A 156 12.54 -12.84 -20.39
C ALA A 156 11.29 -12.03 -20.02
N GLU A 157 10.26 -12.64 -19.41
CA GLU A 157 9.03 -11.95 -19.00
C GLU A 157 8.80 -12.03 -17.48
N PRO A 158 8.50 -10.89 -16.82
CA PRO A 158 8.16 -10.85 -15.41
C PRO A 158 6.87 -11.65 -15.12
N LYS A 159 6.89 -12.45 -14.04
CA LYS A 159 5.73 -13.22 -13.59
C LYS A 159 5.16 -12.60 -12.32
N GLY A 160 3.85 -12.31 -12.35
CA GLY A 160 3.11 -11.78 -11.20
C GLY A 160 2.44 -12.90 -10.41
N VAL A 161 2.65 -12.94 -9.09
CA VAL A 161 1.95 -13.82 -8.15
C VAL A 161 0.83 -13.03 -7.48
N ILE A 162 -0.40 -13.51 -7.62
CA ILE A 162 -1.58 -12.86 -7.08
C ILE A 162 -1.80 -13.30 -5.63
N HIS A 163 -1.93 -12.31 -4.73
CA HIS A 163 -2.29 -12.53 -3.33
C HIS A 163 -3.70 -12.01 -3.07
N LEU A 164 -4.57 -12.88 -2.57
CA LEU A 164 -5.94 -12.55 -2.18
C LEU A 164 -5.98 -12.16 -0.70
N HIS A 165 -7.03 -11.43 -0.27
CA HIS A 165 -7.26 -11.13 1.15
C HIS A 165 -7.19 -12.38 2.02
N ARG A 166 -7.89 -13.45 1.65
CA ARG A 166 -7.91 -14.71 2.40
C ARG A 166 -6.52 -15.35 2.56
N ASN A 167 -5.65 -15.24 1.54
CA ASN A 167 -4.31 -15.85 1.63
C ASN A 167 -3.47 -15.17 2.72
N ILE A 168 -3.56 -13.83 2.82
CA ILE A 168 -2.83 -13.07 3.81
C ILE A 168 -3.46 -13.25 5.19
N CYS A 169 -4.80 -13.19 5.29
CA CYS A 169 -5.52 -13.38 6.54
C CYS A 169 -5.23 -14.74 7.19
N THR A 170 -5.23 -15.83 6.42
CA THR A 170 -4.91 -17.16 6.93
C THR A 170 -3.52 -17.23 7.57
N ASN A 171 -2.55 -16.48 7.04
CA ASN A 171 -1.20 -16.42 7.61
C ASN A 171 -1.12 -15.48 8.83
N LEU A 172 -1.99 -14.47 8.92
CA LEU A 172 -2.00 -13.50 10.03
C LEU A 172 -2.77 -14.01 11.26
N ASP A 173 -3.82 -14.79 11.08
CA ASP A 173 -4.67 -15.24 12.18
C ASP A 173 -3.88 -15.93 13.31
N PRO A 174 -2.98 -16.90 13.05
CA PRO A 174 -2.16 -17.52 14.10
C PRO A 174 -1.24 -16.51 14.82
N ILE A 175 -0.69 -15.53 14.09
CA ILE A 175 0.17 -14.50 14.66
C ILE A 175 -0.62 -13.59 15.60
N LEU A 176 -1.83 -13.20 15.21
CA LEU A 176 -2.70 -12.37 16.04
C LEU A 176 -3.14 -13.10 17.31
N GLU A 177 -3.47 -14.39 17.22
CA GLU A 177 -3.78 -15.23 18.38
C GLU A 177 -2.61 -15.30 19.36
N GLU A 178 -1.39 -15.48 18.86
CA GLU A 178 -0.19 -15.55 19.67
C GLU A 178 0.09 -14.20 20.38
N ILE A 179 -0.01 -13.08 19.65
CA ILE A 179 0.14 -11.74 20.23
C ILE A 179 -0.88 -11.51 21.34
N ASP A 180 -2.12 -11.94 21.17
CA ASP A 180 -3.16 -11.74 22.17
C ASP A 180 -2.95 -12.61 23.42
N ARG A 181 -2.26 -13.76 23.32
CA ARG A 181 -1.81 -14.56 24.48
C ARG A 181 -0.76 -13.86 25.32
N TYR A 182 0.19 -13.13 24.70
CA TYR A 182 1.25 -12.43 25.44
C TYR A 182 0.80 -11.08 26.02
N LYS A 183 -0.35 -10.57 25.68
CA LYS A 183 -0.91 -9.31 26.23
C LYS A 183 -1.70 -9.50 27.53
N LYS A 184 -1.86 -10.75 27.98
CA LYS A 184 -2.47 -11.09 29.26
C LYS A 184 -1.40 -11.17 30.33
#